data_cfee02fefb11788e62cf1e68c5c8393e
#
_entry.id   cfee02fefb11788e62cf1e68c5c8393e
#
_cell.length_a   1.000
_cell.length_b   1.000
_cell.length_c   1.000
_cell.angle_alpha   90.00
_cell.angle_beta   90.00
_cell.angle_gamma   90.00
#
_symmetry.space_group_name_H-M   'P 1'
#
loop_
_entity.id
_entity.type
_entity.pdbx_description
1 polymer ?
#
loop_
_entity_poly.entity_id
_entity_poly.type
_entity_poly.pdbx_seq_one_letter_code
_entity_poly.pdbx_strand_id
1 'polypeptide(L)'
;MPTNPLSPTRADLLRELQQRVDDRVLEPTNATLLRKLIERADTDDEAIAVAALGTTYKRTGFHFDVRLERLTTDIRYLRRNPALSFTTNPTALTHRLIIGDNYEALQNLLIQYRGQVDVIYIDPPYGKDSMGEFAHTNYENAITRDNLLSMLYPRLVLARQLLADTGVIFCSIDDKNQAYVKCLFDELFGERNFVANFIWKKKQGGGNDTKFVVAEHEYVIMYARNQDTFQIGKDLLYKTDDKLYPFHDAKGDYGLITLDKASIQFSQSLVYEIVDKKGNSYYPRVVNGKQSCWRWGKQKVKEQFEELVFKNGKVYTKYYRPIGITPRSLLVDAVYGRTESGKDDLASIFRRVSFDYPKPKALLSHLISLNPNKSSLILDFFAGSGTTGHAVLELNRKDGGQRKFILCQLNEKTDTTPNGIAYDVTTKRLKRIMTGKCYDGTADFPWIKTNEPYGDNLEVTEIDRVFNAEATTGKTPFDVIDETLYGQQPFTTMREKIEWVCQHFQHAQKAVENDSDWEKRKRDLDHATRS
;
A
#
# COMPACT_ATOMS: atom_id res chain seq x y z
N MET A 1 -20.54 42.40 -37.96
CA MET A 1 -21.35 41.48 -38.77
C MET A 1 -22.60 41.18 -37.96
N PRO A 2 -23.81 41.24 -38.52
CA PRO A 2 -25.01 40.91 -37.74
C PRO A 2 -24.97 39.43 -37.38
N THR A 3 -25.08 39.13 -36.11
CA THR A 3 -25.21 37.76 -35.58
C THR A 3 -26.57 37.23 -36.02
N ASN A 4 -26.58 36.27 -36.94
CA ASN A 4 -27.80 35.53 -37.27
C ASN A 4 -28.35 34.95 -35.96
N PRO A 5 -29.66 35.00 -35.70
CA PRO A 5 -30.22 34.38 -34.50
C PRO A 5 -29.92 32.89 -34.53
N LEU A 6 -29.47 32.38 -33.41
CA LEU A 6 -29.20 30.96 -33.22
C LEU A 6 -30.48 30.16 -33.54
N SER A 7 -30.33 29.01 -34.20
CA SER A 7 -31.44 28.08 -34.39
C SER A 7 -32.00 27.62 -33.05
N PRO A 8 -33.32 27.25 -32.97
CA PRO A 8 -33.89 26.69 -31.73
C PRO A 8 -33.07 25.50 -31.19
N THR A 9 -32.58 24.64 -32.08
CA THR A 9 -31.74 23.49 -31.74
C THR A 9 -30.44 23.91 -31.03
N ARG A 10 -29.75 24.93 -31.55
CA ARG A 10 -28.51 25.42 -30.92
C ARG A 10 -28.77 26.09 -29.58
N ALA A 11 -29.89 26.81 -29.47
CA ALA A 11 -30.29 27.44 -28.21
C ALA A 11 -30.57 26.37 -27.13
N ASP A 12 -31.17 25.24 -27.51
CA ASP A 12 -31.42 24.11 -26.61
C ASP A 12 -30.12 23.42 -26.20
N LEU A 13 -29.20 23.17 -27.14
CA LEU A 13 -27.88 22.59 -26.86
C LEU A 13 -27.07 23.46 -25.90
N LEU A 14 -27.12 24.80 -26.05
CA LEU A 14 -26.44 25.72 -25.17
C LEU A 14 -27.04 25.76 -23.76
N ARG A 15 -28.38 25.60 -23.63
CA ARG A 15 -29.05 25.47 -22.33
C ARG A 15 -28.65 24.15 -21.65
N GLU A 16 -28.66 23.06 -22.39
CA GLU A 16 -28.22 21.78 -21.88
C GLU A 16 -26.74 21.79 -21.46
N LEU A 17 -25.88 22.47 -22.24
CA LEU A 17 -24.47 22.65 -21.89
C LEU A 17 -24.32 23.41 -20.56
N GLN A 18 -25.11 24.48 -20.35
CA GLN A 18 -25.11 25.22 -19.09
C GLN A 18 -25.62 24.34 -17.91
N GLN A 19 -26.70 23.61 -18.14
CA GLN A 19 -27.21 22.67 -17.12
C GLN A 19 -26.15 21.64 -16.69
N ARG A 20 -25.34 21.14 -17.64
CA ARG A 20 -24.24 20.21 -17.34
C ARG A 20 -23.15 20.86 -16.50
N VAL A 21 -22.88 22.14 -16.64
CA VAL A 21 -21.97 22.91 -15.78
C VAL A 21 -22.57 23.05 -14.37
N ASP A 22 -23.87 23.41 -14.30
CA ASP A 22 -24.57 23.61 -13.03
C ASP A 22 -24.68 22.27 -12.24
N ASP A 23 -24.89 21.15 -12.95
CA ASP A 23 -24.89 19.79 -12.43
C ASP A 23 -23.47 19.26 -12.12
N ARG A 24 -22.41 20.07 -12.37
CA ARG A 24 -20.99 19.72 -12.19
C ARG A 24 -20.55 18.48 -12.98
N VAL A 25 -21.15 18.25 -14.13
CA VAL A 25 -20.83 17.16 -15.07
C VAL A 25 -19.85 17.62 -16.14
N LEU A 26 -19.75 18.94 -16.36
CA LEU A 26 -18.89 19.55 -17.36
C LEU A 26 -18.11 20.72 -16.75
N GLU A 27 -16.81 20.74 -16.97
CA GLU A 27 -15.91 21.83 -16.58
C GLU A 27 -16.29 23.17 -17.25
N PRO A 28 -16.32 24.30 -16.53
CA PRO A 28 -16.65 25.61 -17.09
C PRO A 28 -15.77 26.05 -18.28
N THR A 29 -14.48 25.68 -18.23
CA THR A 29 -13.53 25.98 -19.33
C THR A 29 -13.84 25.19 -20.58
N ASN A 30 -14.14 23.89 -20.45
CA ASN A 30 -14.55 23.03 -21.56
C ASN A 30 -15.93 23.44 -22.11
N ALA A 31 -16.87 23.80 -21.23
CA ALA A 31 -18.16 24.35 -21.63
C ALA A 31 -18.01 25.63 -22.46
N THR A 32 -17.09 26.51 -22.07
CA THR A 32 -16.81 27.74 -22.82
C THR A 32 -16.27 27.44 -24.23
N LEU A 33 -15.41 26.44 -24.37
CA LEU A 33 -14.90 26.00 -25.67
C LEU A 33 -16.02 25.37 -26.52
N LEU A 34 -16.77 24.43 -25.96
CA LEU A 34 -17.88 23.76 -26.63
C LEU A 34 -18.96 24.78 -27.07
N ARG A 35 -19.29 25.74 -26.22
CA ARG A 35 -20.19 26.86 -26.57
C ARG A 35 -19.74 27.57 -27.84
N LYS A 36 -18.46 27.97 -27.91
CA LYS A 36 -17.90 28.64 -29.09
C LYS A 36 -17.96 27.77 -30.34
N LEU A 37 -17.77 26.47 -30.22
CA LEU A 37 -17.84 25.52 -31.33
C LEU A 37 -19.29 25.34 -31.81
N ILE A 38 -20.25 25.16 -30.90
CA ILE A 38 -21.69 25.06 -31.22
C ILE A 38 -22.20 26.33 -31.91
N GLU A 39 -21.81 27.51 -31.41
CA GLU A 39 -22.18 28.78 -32.01
C GLU A 39 -21.63 28.98 -33.43
N ARG A 40 -20.47 28.38 -33.73
CA ARG A 40 -19.77 28.52 -35.03
C ARG A 40 -20.02 27.34 -35.99
N ALA A 41 -20.72 26.31 -35.57
CA ALA A 41 -21.03 25.18 -36.43
C ALA A 41 -21.78 25.61 -37.69
N ASP A 42 -21.46 25.04 -38.85
CA ASP A 42 -22.07 25.39 -40.12
C ASP A 42 -23.52 24.88 -40.23
N THR A 43 -23.80 23.72 -39.60
CA THR A 43 -25.13 23.10 -39.59
C THR A 43 -25.56 22.73 -38.17
N ASP A 44 -26.87 22.50 -37.97
CA ASP A 44 -27.38 22.00 -36.69
C ASP A 44 -26.91 20.57 -36.37
N ASP A 45 -26.72 19.74 -37.40
CA ASP A 45 -26.17 18.41 -37.23
C ASP A 45 -24.71 18.43 -36.71
N GLU A 46 -23.92 19.38 -37.22
CA GLU A 46 -22.57 19.63 -36.70
C GLU A 46 -22.60 20.13 -35.27
N ALA A 47 -23.52 21.06 -34.94
CA ALA A 47 -23.70 21.55 -33.57
C ALA A 47 -24.09 20.43 -32.62
N ILE A 48 -24.96 19.51 -33.04
CA ILE A 48 -25.33 18.29 -32.27
C ILE A 48 -24.11 17.38 -32.09
N ALA A 49 -23.34 17.15 -33.15
CA ALA A 49 -22.12 16.32 -33.07
C ALA A 49 -21.08 16.93 -32.13
N VAL A 50 -20.89 18.28 -32.18
CA VAL A 50 -20.00 18.98 -31.22
C VAL A 50 -20.51 18.86 -29.79
N ALA A 51 -21.81 19.05 -29.55
CA ALA A 51 -22.39 18.87 -28.21
C ALA A 51 -22.24 17.44 -27.72
N ALA A 52 -22.28 16.44 -28.60
CA ALA A 52 -22.07 15.04 -28.31
C ALA A 52 -20.60 14.72 -27.97
N LEU A 53 -19.61 15.46 -28.49
CA LEU A 53 -18.21 15.34 -28.06
C LEU A 53 -18.04 15.66 -26.57
N GLY A 54 -18.93 16.50 -26.03
CA GLY A 54 -18.91 16.83 -24.60
C GLY A 54 -19.44 15.75 -23.66
N THR A 55 -20.35 14.86 -24.11
CA THR A 55 -20.81 13.65 -23.40
C THR A 55 -22.05 13.07 -24.08
N THR A 56 -21.95 11.89 -24.66
CA THR A 56 -23.11 11.13 -25.17
C THR A 56 -23.90 10.42 -24.06
N TYR A 57 -23.35 10.37 -22.84
CA TYR A 57 -23.97 9.63 -21.73
C TYR A 57 -23.86 10.41 -20.42
N LYS A 58 -24.96 10.51 -19.67
CA LYS A 58 -24.91 10.91 -18.28
C LYS A 58 -24.21 9.80 -17.51
N ARG A 59 -22.92 9.98 -17.20
CA ARG A 59 -22.17 9.03 -16.39
C ARG A 59 -22.70 9.08 -14.96
N THR A 60 -23.28 7.98 -14.50
CA THR A 60 -23.59 7.77 -13.09
C THR A 60 -22.52 6.88 -12.53
N GLY A 61 -21.95 7.24 -11.39
CA GLY A 61 -20.92 6.45 -10.72
C GLY A 61 -19.65 7.25 -10.44
N PHE A 62 -18.60 6.53 -10.08
CA PHE A 62 -17.31 7.10 -9.74
C PHE A 62 -16.51 7.43 -11.00
N HIS A 63 -16.03 8.65 -11.10
CA HIS A 63 -15.06 9.10 -12.10
C HIS A 63 -14.23 10.24 -11.51
N PHE A 64 -13.02 10.40 -11.98
CA PHE A 64 -12.12 11.48 -11.60
C PHE A 64 -11.29 11.89 -12.83
N ASP A 65 -10.81 13.14 -12.84
CA ASP A 65 -9.96 13.63 -13.90
C ASP A 65 -8.51 13.21 -13.65
N VAL A 66 -7.92 12.48 -14.60
CA VAL A 66 -6.49 12.14 -14.55
C VAL A 66 -5.68 13.37 -14.95
N ARG A 67 -4.91 13.90 -14.00
CA ARG A 67 -3.96 14.97 -14.30
C ARG A 67 -2.79 14.39 -15.10
N LEU A 68 -2.50 14.99 -16.24
CA LEU A 68 -1.28 14.70 -16.97
C LEU A 68 -0.09 15.28 -16.21
N GLU A 69 0.85 14.43 -15.81
CA GLU A 69 2.13 14.89 -15.28
C GLU A 69 2.86 15.69 -16.37
N ARG A 70 3.53 16.78 -15.98
CA ARG A 70 4.24 17.62 -16.94
C ARG A 70 5.36 16.82 -17.59
N LEU A 71 5.34 16.68 -18.90
CA LEU A 71 6.48 16.23 -19.67
C LEU A 71 7.57 17.30 -19.55
N THR A 72 8.62 16.99 -18.81
CA THR A 72 9.78 17.86 -18.66
C THR A 72 10.88 17.40 -19.61
N THR A 73 11.65 18.35 -20.15
CA THR A 73 12.80 18.06 -21.02
C THR A 73 14.05 17.68 -20.21
N ASP A 74 13.97 17.72 -18.89
CA ASP A 74 15.05 17.37 -17.98
C ASP A 74 14.97 15.91 -17.55
N ILE A 75 16.13 15.31 -17.33
CA ILE A 75 16.26 13.97 -16.77
C ILE A 75 16.36 14.08 -15.26
N ARG A 76 15.49 13.33 -14.55
CA ARG A 76 15.50 13.19 -13.11
C ARG A 76 16.30 11.95 -12.74
N TYR A 77 17.29 12.10 -11.85
CA TYR A 77 18.20 11.01 -11.50
C TYR A 77 18.50 11.00 -9.99
N LEU A 78 18.98 9.86 -9.51
CA LEU A 78 19.42 9.70 -8.12
C LEU A 78 20.83 10.25 -7.96
N ARG A 79 21.01 11.15 -7.00
CA ARG A 79 22.30 11.66 -6.56
C ARG A 79 22.56 11.20 -5.13
N ARG A 80 23.70 10.55 -4.89
CA ARG A 80 24.10 10.11 -3.55
C ARG A 80 24.30 11.29 -2.61
N ASN A 81 23.79 11.19 -1.38
CA ASN A 81 24.07 12.13 -0.30
C ASN A 81 25.01 11.48 0.73
N PRO A 82 26.34 11.68 0.61
CA PRO A 82 27.31 11.05 1.51
C PRO A 82 27.22 11.54 2.96
N ALA A 83 26.74 12.78 3.18
CA ALA A 83 26.62 13.36 4.52
C ALA A 83 25.52 12.68 5.35
N LEU A 84 24.48 12.16 4.70
CA LEU A 84 23.37 11.49 5.33
C LEU A 84 23.48 9.96 5.29
N SER A 85 24.25 9.42 4.34
CA SER A 85 24.53 7.99 4.23
C SER A 85 25.48 7.52 5.32
N PHE A 86 25.35 6.28 5.76
CA PHE A 86 26.29 5.68 6.71
C PHE A 86 26.37 4.16 6.56
N THR A 87 27.54 3.64 6.88
CA THR A 87 27.82 2.20 6.97
C THR A 87 28.23 1.88 8.40
N THR A 88 27.48 1.02 9.06
CA THR A 88 27.79 0.53 10.41
C THR A 88 28.71 -0.69 10.34
N ASN A 89 28.44 -1.57 9.38
CA ASN A 89 29.20 -2.79 9.09
C ASN A 89 29.09 -3.09 7.59
N PRO A 90 30.22 -3.27 6.86
CA PRO A 90 30.22 -3.57 5.42
C PRO A 90 29.41 -4.83 5.04
N THR A 91 29.27 -5.80 5.94
CA THR A 91 28.53 -7.06 5.71
C THR A 91 27.06 -7.00 6.10
N ALA A 92 26.62 -5.92 6.78
CA ALA A 92 25.22 -5.74 7.15
C ALA A 92 24.36 -5.34 5.96
N LEU A 93 23.04 -5.49 6.12
CA LEU A 93 22.07 -5.08 5.10
C LEU A 93 22.19 -3.57 4.83
N THR A 94 22.08 -3.19 3.57
CA THR A 94 21.98 -1.79 3.18
C THR A 94 20.55 -1.49 2.75
N HIS A 95 19.94 -0.54 3.46
CA HIS A 95 18.63 0.01 3.16
C HIS A 95 18.78 1.32 2.38
N ARG A 96 17.69 1.81 1.78
CA ARG A 96 17.73 3.02 0.97
C ARG A 96 16.68 4.03 1.42
N LEU A 97 17.06 5.32 1.43
CA LEU A 97 16.15 6.45 1.55
C LEU A 97 16.37 7.37 0.34
N ILE A 98 15.29 7.69 -0.37
CA ILE A 98 15.27 8.63 -1.49
C ILE A 98 14.55 9.90 -1.02
N ILE A 99 15.24 11.04 -1.09
CA ILE A 99 14.67 12.34 -0.75
C ILE A 99 14.27 13.05 -2.05
N GLY A 100 12.98 13.34 -2.20
CA GLY A 100 12.42 14.00 -3.37
C GLY A 100 10.98 13.60 -3.63
N ASP A 101 10.42 14.05 -4.75
CA ASP A 101 9.07 13.67 -5.18
C ASP A 101 9.01 12.17 -5.45
N ASN A 102 7.98 11.52 -4.94
CA ASN A 102 7.84 10.08 -5.03
C ASN A 102 7.50 9.59 -6.46
N TYR A 103 6.88 10.42 -7.32
CA TYR A 103 6.67 10.07 -8.72
C TYR A 103 8.01 9.90 -9.45
N GLU A 104 8.91 10.88 -9.29
CA GLU A 104 10.26 10.85 -9.87
C GLU A 104 11.10 9.70 -9.25
N ALA A 105 10.96 9.48 -7.94
CA ALA A 105 11.63 8.37 -7.26
C ALA A 105 11.16 7.01 -7.80
N LEU A 106 9.86 6.80 -8.00
CA LEU A 106 9.30 5.57 -8.56
C LEU A 106 9.77 5.31 -9.99
N GLN A 107 9.86 6.35 -10.83
CA GLN A 107 10.43 6.23 -12.17
C GLN A 107 11.88 5.75 -12.13
N ASN A 108 12.70 6.32 -11.26
CA ASN A 108 14.09 5.91 -11.08
C ASN A 108 14.20 4.47 -10.53
N LEU A 109 13.33 4.09 -9.61
CA LEU A 109 13.30 2.72 -9.07
C LEU A 109 12.92 1.67 -10.12
N LEU A 110 12.10 2.01 -11.12
CA LEU A 110 11.76 1.08 -12.21
C LEU A 110 12.98 0.63 -13.03
N ILE A 111 14.05 1.42 -13.07
CA ILE A 111 15.27 1.08 -13.79
C ILE A 111 15.93 -0.17 -13.19
N GLN A 112 15.87 -0.32 -11.86
CA GLN A 112 16.50 -1.42 -11.13
C GLN A 112 15.51 -2.46 -10.62
N TYR A 113 14.35 -2.04 -10.11
CA TYR A 113 13.47 -2.85 -9.25
C TYR A 113 12.15 -3.27 -9.90
N ARG A 114 12.02 -3.17 -11.23
CA ARG A 114 10.81 -3.62 -11.93
C ARG A 114 10.50 -5.09 -11.60
N GLY A 115 9.30 -5.36 -11.07
CA GLY A 115 8.85 -6.69 -10.71
C GLY A 115 9.60 -7.34 -9.53
N GLN A 116 10.26 -6.56 -8.66
CA GLN A 116 11.09 -7.10 -7.59
C GLN A 116 10.64 -6.71 -6.16
N VAL A 117 9.71 -5.77 -6.03
CA VAL A 117 9.23 -5.32 -4.73
C VAL A 117 8.18 -6.30 -4.20
N ASP A 118 8.42 -6.87 -3.02
CA ASP A 118 7.51 -7.85 -2.41
C ASP A 118 6.36 -7.20 -1.66
N VAL A 119 6.63 -6.08 -0.97
CA VAL A 119 5.63 -5.37 -0.17
C VAL A 119 5.71 -3.88 -0.44
N ILE A 120 4.59 -3.27 -0.78
CA ILE A 120 4.44 -1.82 -0.78
C ILE A 120 3.50 -1.44 0.35
N TYR A 121 3.89 -0.47 1.17
CA TYR A 121 3.02 0.21 2.11
C TYR A 121 2.98 1.69 1.78
N ILE A 122 1.80 2.29 1.81
CA ILE A 122 1.62 3.73 1.63
C ILE A 122 0.62 4.32 2.63
N ASP A 123 0.91 5.52 3.06
CA ASP A 123 0.06 6.37 3.90
C ASP A 123 -0.04 7.76 3.24
N PRO A 124 -0.83 7.90 2.15
CA PRO A 124 -0.92 9.15 1.41
C PRO A 124 -1.62 10.24 2.24
N PRO A 125 -1.47 11.53 1.89
CA PRO A 125 -2.19 12.60 2.55
C PRO A 125 -3.72 12.47 2.33
N TYR A 126 -4.54 12.61 3.40
CA TYR A 126 -5.98 12.34 3.35
C TYR A 126 -6.85 13.56 3.02
N GLY A 127 -6.33 14.77 3.13
CA GLY A 127 -7.13 15.97 2.96
C GLY A 127 -6.34 17.20 2.51
N LYS A 128 -7.05 18.30 2.27
CA LYS A 128 -6.47 19.55 1.78
C LYS A 128 -5.31 20.06 2.65
N ASP A 129 -5.47 19.94 3.97
CA ASP A 129 -4.48 20.44 4.94
C ASP A 129 -3.24 19.54 5.04
N SER A 130 -3.32 18.31 4.53
CA SER A 130 -2.23 17.34 4.53
C SER A 130 -1.59 17.10 3.16
N MET A 131 -2.07 17.78 2.11
CA MET A 131 -1.57 17.60 0.75
C MET A 131 -0.40 18.50 0.36
N GLY A 132 -0.04 19.50 1.21
CA GLY A 132 1.09 20.39 0.96
C GLY A 132 1.08 21.00 -0.44
N GLU A 133 2.20 20.89 -1.17
CA GLU A 133 2.32 21.39 -2.54
C GLU A 133 1.34 20.74 -3.52
N PHE A 134 0.84 19.55 -3.27
CA PHE A 134 -0.17 18.88 -4.10
C PHE A 134 -1.55 19.55 -4.00
N ALA A 135 -1.81 20.37 -2.96
CA ALA A 135 -3.04 21.16 -2.85
C ALA A 135 -3.06 22.35 -3.80
N HIS A 136 -1.88 22.83 -4.25
CA HIS A 136 -1.75 23.95 -5.18
C HIS A 136 -1.88 23.47 -6.62
N THR A 137 -3.09 23.16 -7.04
CA THR A 137 -3.39 22.86 -8.44
C THR A 137 -3.95 24.12 -9.12
N ASN A 138 -3.77 24.23 -10.44
CA ASN A 138 -4.24 25.37 -11.25
C ASN A 138 -5.78 25.50 -11.33
N TYR A 139 -6.53 24.73 -10.56
CA TYR A 139 -7.98 24.77 -10.48
C TYR A 139 -8.41 25.44 -9.18
N GLU A 140 -8.95 26.64 -9.29
CA GLU A 140 -9.48 27.42 -8.14
C GLU A 140 -10.59 26.71 -7.35
N ASN A 141 -11.21 25.67 -7.92
CA ASN A 141 -12.27 24.87 -7.32
C ASN A 141 -11.90 23.39 -7.16
N ALA A 142 -10.61 23.08 -6.99
CA ALA A 142 -10.17 21.69 -6.88
C ALA A 142 -10.86 20.97 -5.71
N ILE A 143 -11.69 20.00 -6.03
CA ILE A 143 -12.24 19.05 -5.06
C ILE A 143 -11.04 18.31 -4.48
N THR A 144 -10.83 18.39 -3.18
CA THR A 144 -9.69 17.77 -2.47
C THR A 144 -9.52 16.28 -2.81
N ARG A 145 -10.64 15.61 -3.09
CA ARG A 145 -10.69 14.20 -3.48
C ARG A 145 -10.10 13.95 -4.86
N ASP A 146 -10.46 14.76 -5.86
CA ASP A 146 -9.95 14.60 -7.24
C ASP A 146 -8.45 14.83 -7.27
N ASN A 147 -7.95 15.77 -6.47
CA ASN A 147 -6.51 15.98 -6.32
C ASN A 147 -5.80 14.75 -5.72
N LEU A 148 -6.38 14.12 -4.68
CA LEU A 148 -5.84 12.91 -4.09
C LEU A 148 -5.76 11.78 -5.13
N LEU A 149 -6.84 11.54 -5.85
CA LEU A 149 -6.90 10.45 -6.83
C LEU A 149 -6.00 10.72 -8.03
N SER A 150 -5.99 11.96 -8.53
CA SER A 150 -5.11 12.38 -9.64
C SER A 150 -3.63 12.28 -9.27
N MET A 151 -3.28 12.58 -8.02
CA MET A 151 -1.92 12.42 -7.48
C MET A 151 -1.55 10.94 -7.34
N LEU A 152 -2.47 10.10 -6.83
CA LEU A 152 -2.22 8.68 -6.59
C LEU A 152 -2.13 7.87 -7.89
N TYR A 153 -2.95 8.19 -8.89
CA TYR A 153 -3.07 7.40 -10.13
C TYR A 153 -1.71 7.06 -10.78
N PRO A 154 -0.89 8.04 -11.21
CA PRO A 154 0.37 7.74 -11.88
C PRO A 154 1.36 7.01 -10.96
N ARG A 155 1.35 7.30 -9.66
CA ARG A 155 2.20 6.65 -8.66
C ARG A 155 1.82 5.18 -8.45
N LEU A 156 0.54 4.87 -8.44
CA LEU A 156 0.04 3.50 -8.33
C LEU A 156 0.30 2.68 -9.61
N VAL A 157 0.25 3.31 -10.79
CA VAL A 157 0.66 2.67 -12.06
C VAL A 157 2.13 2.24 -12.00
N LEU A 158 3.02 3.12 -11.52
CA LEU A 158 4.45 2.80 -11.35
C LEU A 158 4.66 1.76 -10.23
N ALA A 159 3.98 1.92 -9.11
CA ALA A 159 4.05 1.00 -7.97
C ALA A 159 3.65 -0.43 -8.38
N ARG A 160 2.60 -0.57 -9.20
CA ARG A 160 2.19 -1.87 -9.73
C ARG A 160 3.25 -2.52 -10.61
N GLN A 161 3.99 -1.73 -11.40
CA GLN A 161 5.09 -2.25 -12.23
C GLN A 161 6.32 -2.64 -11.40
N LEU A 162 6.50 -2.04 -10.21
CA LEU A 162 7.56 -2.39 -9.27
C LEU A 162 7.27 -3.69 -8.52
N LEU A 163 5.99 -4.01 -8.25
CA LEU A 163 5.60 -5.20 -7.52
C LEU A 163 6.00 -6.49 -8.23
N ALA A 164 6.59 -7.41 -7.47
CA ALA A 164 6.76 -8.79 -7.87
C ALA A 164 5.39 -9.45 -8.13
N ASP A 165 5.35 -10.53 -8.90
CA ASP A 165 4.09 -11.25 -9.17
C ASP A 165 3.43 -11.77 -7.89
N THR A 166 4.21 -12.16 -6.89
CA THR A 166 3.77 -12.55 -5.54
C THR A 166 3.63 -11.37 -4.58
N GLY A 167 3.82 -10.13 -5.06
CA GLY A 167 3.87 -8.94 -4.23
C GLY A 167 2.50 -8.43 -3.81
N VAL A 168 2.49 -7.58 -2.78
CA VAL A 168 1.30 -7.01 -2.17
C VAL A 168 1.47 -5.52 -1.89
N ILE A 169 0.38 -4.76 -2.02
CA ILE A 169 0.32 -3.35 -1.64
C ILE A 169 -0.71 -3.13 -0.55
N PHE A 170 -0.33 -2.34 0.46
CA PHE A 170 -1.19 -1.83 1.52
C PHE A 170 -1.32 -0.32 1.39
N CYS A 171 -2.53 0.20 1.49
CA CYS A 171 -2.81 1.64 1.50
C CYS A 171 -3.64 2.00 2.72
N SER A 172 -3.06 2.76 3.64
CA SER A 172 -3.81 3.39 4.72
C SER A 172 -4.66 4.54 4.19
N ILE A 173 -5.89 4.66 4.66
CA ILE A 173 -6.82 5.71 4.23
C ILE A 173 -7.90 5.96 5.27
N ASP A 174 -8.39 7.19 5.35
CA ASP A 174 -9.49 7.58 6.22
C ASP A 174 -10.86 7.16 5.67
N ASP A 175 -11.88 7.26 6.52
CA ASP A 175 -13.26 6.91 6.18
C ASP A 175 -13.86 7.78 5.06
N LYS A 176 -13.40 9.04 4.91
CA LYS A 176 -13.92 9.95 3.89
C LYS A 176 -13.49 9.56 2.47
N ASN A 177 -12.30 8.98 2.33
CA ASN A 177 -11.68 8.71 1.03
C ASN A 177 -11.62 7.21 0.69
N GLN A 178 -11.89 6.32 1.65
CA GLN A 178 -11.74 4.88 1.49
C GLN A 178 -12.45 4.34 0.26
N ALA A 179 -13.72 4.66 0.05
CA ALA A 179 -14.51 4.15 -1.07
C ALA A 179 -13.92 4.55 -2.44
N TYR A 180 -13.45 5.79 -2.55
CA TYR A 180 -12.88 6.33 -3.79
C TYR A 180 -11.51 5.76 -4.10
N VAL A 181 -10.66 5.64 -3.09
CA VAL A 181 -9.34 5.02 -3.22
C VAL A 181 -9.49 3.52 -3.54
N LYS A 182 -10.49 2.84 -2.92
CA LYS A 182 -10.82 1.45 -3.26
C LYS A 182 -11.19 1.30 -4.74
N CYS A 183 -12.04 2.17 -5.28
CA CYS A 183 -12.40 2.17 -6.71
C CYS A 183 -11.18 2.41 -7.62
N LEU A 184 -10.27 3.32 -7.24
CA LEU A 184 -9.02 3.54 -7.96
C LEU A 184 -8.14 2.30 -7.97
N PHE A 185 -8.05 1.58 -6.84
CA PHE A 185 -7.30 0.34 -6.77
C PHE A 185 -7.94 -0.79 -7.58
N ASP A 186 -9.29 -0.90 -7.60
CA ASP A 186 -10.01 -1.85 -8.45
C ASP A 186 -9.67 -1.64 -9.92
N GLU A 187 -9.66 -0.37 -10.35
CA GLU A 187 -9.30 0.02 -11.71
C GLU A 187 -7.85 -0.38 -12.06
N LEU A 188 -6.89 -0.08 -11.20
CA LEU A 188 -5.47 -0.27 -11.48
C LEU A 188 -4.97 -1.70 -11.24
N PHE A 189 -5.38 -2.33 -10.15
CA PHE A 189 -4.92 -3.67 -9.77
C PHE A 189 -5.85 -4.77 -10.24
N GLY A 190 -7.10 -4.43 -10.57
CA GLY A 190 -8.19 -5.35 -10.89
C GLY A 190 -8.91 -5.84 -9.64
N GLU A 191 -10.25 -5.82 -9.64
CA GLU A 191 -11.09 -6.20 -8.50
C GLU A 191 -10.79 -7.62 -7.99
N ARG A 192 -10.48 -8.56 -8.89
CA ARG A 192 -10.10 -9.93 -8.53
C ARG A 192 -8.86 -10.04 -7.64
N ASN A 193 -8.00 -9.03 -7.64
CA ASN A 193 -6.78 -8.99 -6.84
C ASN A 193 -6.96 -8.30 -5.47
N PHE A 194 -8.19 -7.91 -5.14
CA PHE A 194 -8.54 -7.43 -3.83
C PHE A 194 -8.39 -8.55 -2.80
N VAL A 195 -7.62 -8.31 -1.72
CA VAL A 195 -7.38 -9.29 -0.66
C VAL A 195 -8.20 -8.98 0.57
N ALA A 196 -8.10 -7.76 1.10
CA ALA A 196 -8.80 -7.36 2.32
C ALA A 196 -8.92 -5.84 2.44
N ASN A 197 -9.88 -5.42 3.25
CA ASN A 197 -9.97 -4.08 3.81
C ASN A 197 -9.92 -4.21 5.34
N PHE A 198 -8.76 -3.88 5.93
CA PHE A 198 -8.60 -3.93 7.38
C PHE A 198 -9.20 -2.68 8.01
N ILE A 199 -9.87 -2.85 9.14
CA ILE A 199 -10.37 -1.78 9.99
C ILE A 199 -9.42 -1.68 11.19
N TRP A 200 -8.58 -0.65 11.19
CA TRP A 200 -7.64 -0.41 12.27
C TRP A 200 -8.20 0.60 13.27
N LYS A 201 -8.31 0.20 14.53
CA LYS A 201 -8.75 1.08 15.61
C LYS A 201 -7.61 2.02 16.00
N LYS A 202 -7.65 3.27 15.48
CA LYS A 202 -6.57 4.27 15.64
C LYS A 202 -6.55 4.97 17.00
N LYS A 203 -7.70 5.09 17.65
CA LYS A 203 -7.84 5.72 18.98
C LYS A 203 -8.84 4.99 19.86
N GLN A 204 -8.73 5.17 21.18
CA GLN A 204 -9.68 4.62 22.14
C GLN A 204 -10.39 5.77 22.85
N GLY A 205 -11.71 5.68 22.88
CA GLY A 205 -12.58 6.69 23.46
C GLY A 205 -12.90 7.82 22.48
N GLY A 206 -14.07 8.40 22.64
CA GLY A 206 -14.56 9.53 21.88
C GLY A 206 -14.40 10.82 22.67
N GLY A 207 -13.82 11.85 22.07
CA GLY A 207 -13.97 13.21 22.55
C GLY A 207 -15.34 13.76 22.19
N ASN A 208 -15.86 14.73 22.92
CA ASN A 208 -17.08 15.48 22.58
C ASN A 208 -16.83 16.54 21.49
N ASP A 209 -15.79 16.33 20.68
CA ASP A 209 -15.29 17.27 19.66
C ASP A 209 -15.96 17.09 18.28
N THR A 210 -16.84 16.11 18.14
CA THR A 210 -17.58 15.89 16.89
C THR A 210 -19.08 16.08 17.10
N LYS A 211 -19.74 16.70 16.10
CA LYS A 211 -21.19 16.97 16.12
C LYS A 211 -22.03 15.69 16.00
N PHE A 212 -21.52 14.65 15.34
CA PHE A 212 -22.29 13.45 14.99
C PHE A 212 -21.64 12.19 15.60
N VAL A 213 -20.76 11.54 14.86
CA VAL A 213 -20.14 10.28 15.23
C VAL A 213 -18.62 10.44 15.30
N VAL A 214 -18.04 9.90 16.37
CA VAL A 214 -16.57 9.90 16.53
C VAL A 214 -15.99 8.78 15.69
N ALA A 215 -15.13 9.11 14.71
CA ALA A 215 -14.39 8.12 13.94
C ALA A 215 -13.18 7.61 14.74
N GLU A 216 -13.27 6.38 15.26
CA GLU A 216 -12.21 5.74 16.04
C GLU A 216 -11.26 4.89 15.20
N HIS A 217 -11.52 4.76 13.88
CA HIS A 217 -10.81 3.85 12.99
C HIS A 217 -10.29 4.56 11.73
N GLU A 218 -9.40 3.86 11.07
CA GLU A 218 -8.97 4.06 9.70
C GLU A 218 -8.98 2.71 8.98
N TYR A 219 -8.84 2.74 7.66
CA TYR A 219 -8.76 1.53 6.84
C TYR A 219 -7.35 1.30 6.35
N VAL A 220 -7.04 0.02 6.10
CA VAL A 220 -5.87 -0.37 5.31
C VAL A 220 -6.36 -1.29 4.20
N ILE A 221 -6.36 -0.78 2.99
CA ILE A 221 -6.77 -1.53 1.80
C ILE A 221 -5.59 -2.39 1.34
N MET A 222 -5.84 -3.66 1.04
CA MET A 222 -4.82 -4.63 0.63
C MET A 222 -5.15 -5.24 -0.74
N TYR A 223 -4.21 -5.15 -1.68
CA TYR A 223 -4.28 -5.79 -2.99
C TYR A 223 -3.02 -6.61 -3.24
N ALA A 224 -3.21 -7.80 -3.80
CA ALA A 224 -2.10 -8.56 -4.38
C ALA A 224 -1.78 -8.04 -5.79
N ARG A 225 -0.56 -8.20 -6.26
CA ARG A 225 -0.22 -8.00 -7.67
C ARG A 225 -0.93 -9.04 -8.53
N ASN A 226 -0.95 -10.28 -8.06
CA ASN A 226 -1.65 -11.41 -8.66
C ASN A 226 -2.13 -12.33 -7.53
N GLN A 227 -3.45 -12.43 -7.35
CA GLN A 227 -4.05 -13.22 -6.27
C GLN A 227 -3.75 -14.72 -6.39
N ASP A 228 -3.55 -15.22 -7.62
CA ASP A 228 -3.31 -16.64 -7.85
C ASP A 228 -1.92 -17.10 -7.38
N THR A 229 -0.96 -16.18 -7.31
CA THR A 229 0.43 -16.46 -6.86
C THR A 229 0.71 -15.95 -5.44
N PHE A 230 -0.08 -14.99 -4.94
CA PHE A 230 0.12 -14.42 -3.62
C PHE A 230 -0.20 -15.41 -2.51
N GLN A 231 0.69 -15.48 -1.50
CA GLN A 231 0.48 -16.27 -0.29
C GLN A 231 0.49 -15.35 0.93
N ILE A 232 -0.59 -15.41 1.72
CA ILE A 232 -0.68 -14.63 2.96
C ILE A 232 -0.03 -15.39 4.12
N GLY A 233 0.76 -14.67 4.92
CA GLY A 233 1.35 -15.16 6.15
C GLY A 233 0.33 -15.31 7.28
N LYS A 234 0.81 -15.66 8.46
CA LYS A 234 0.00 -15.78 9.68
C LYS A 234 0.11 -14.53 10.54
N ASP A 235 -0.97 -14.17 11.22
CA ASP A 235 -0.93 -13.17 12.28
C ASP A 235 -0.25 -13.78 13.51
N LEU A 236 0.96 -13.32 13.78
CA LEU A 236 1.79 -13.76 14.90
C LEU A 236 1.59 -12.93 16.16
N LEU A 237 0.87 -11.81 16.08
CA LEU A 237 0.60 -10.94 17.22
C LEU A 237 -0.59 -11.41 18.05
N TYR A 238 -1.50 -12.14 17.41
CA TYR A 238 -2.66 -12.68 18.11
C TYR A 238 -2.23 -13.76 19.11
N LYS A 239 -2.45 -13.50 20.39
CA LYS A 239 -2.21 -14.49 21.45
C LYS A 239 -3.44 -15.38 21.60
N THR A 240 -3.25 -16.66 21.38
CA THR A 240 -4.29 -17.66 21.71
C THR A 240 -4.45 -17.74 23.22
N ASP A 241 -5.68 -17.94 23.71
CA ASP A 241 -5.93 -18.17 25.14
C ASP A 241 -5.28 -19.49 25.55
N ASP A 242 -4.33 -19.42 26.48
CA ASP A 242 -3.60 -20.57 27.01
C ASP A 242 -4.53 -21.64 27.60
N LYS A 243 -5.70 -21.25 28.10
CA LYS A 243 -6.72 -22.14 28.64
C LYS A 243 -7.30 -23.09 27.59
N LEU A 244 -7.19 -22.77 26.31
CA LEU A 244 -7.65 -23.64 25.22
C LEU A 244 -6.71 -24.81 24.95
N TYR A 245 -5.45 -24.76 25.44
CA TYR A 245 -4.38 -25.73 25.18
C TYR A 245 -3.77 -26.27 26.47
N PRO A 246 -4.58 -26.92 27.35
CA PRO A 246 -4.13 -27.34 28.69
C PRO A 246 -3.28 -28.61 28.68
N PHE A 247 -3.07 -29.26 27.55
CA PHE A 247 -2.31 -30.49 27.41
C PHE A 247 -1.05 -30.27 26.60
N HIS A 248 -0.03 -31.11 26.86
CA HIS A 248 1.26 -31.05 26.16
C HIS A 248 1.72 -32.44 25.73
N ASP A 249 2.32 -32.55 24.53
CA ASP A 249 3.05 -33.75 24.09
C ASP A 249 4.27 -33.35 23.22
N ALA A 250 4.92 -34.35 22.60
CA ALA A 250 6.12 -34.11 21.80
C ALA A 250 5.91 -33.14 20.59
N LYS A 251 4.67 -32.94 20.16
CA LYS A 251 4.32 -31.99 19.08
C LYS A 251 4.00 -30.59 19.60
N GLY A 252 3.79 -30.43 20.92
CA GLY A 252 3.51 -29.15 21.56
C GLY A 252 2.23 -29.12 22.38
N ASP A 253 1.78 -27.90 22.73
CA ASP A 253 0.56 -27.70 23.51
C ASP A 253 -0.69 -27.95 22.64
N TYR A 254 -1.69 -28.63 23.22
CA TYR A 254 -2.93 -28.92 22.51
C TYR A 254 -4.18 -28.84 23.39
N GLY A 255 -5.30 -28.57 22.76
CA GLY A 255 -6.64 -28.73 23.29
C GLY A 255 -7.34 -29.96 22.75
N LEU A 256 -8.50 -30.29 23.28
CA LEU A 256 -9.34 -31.40 22.83
C LEU A 256 -10.64 -30.89 22.21
N ILE A 257 -10.91 -31.34 21.00
CA ILE A 257 -12.17 -31.06 20.30
C ILE A 257 -12.89 -32.38 20.04
N THR A 258 -14.19 -32.47 20.38
CA THR A 258 -14.97 -33.69 20.11
C THR A 258 -14.96 -34.06 18.64
N LEU A 259 -14.76 -35.33 18.35
CA LEU A 259 -14.76 -35.86 16.98
C LEU A 259 -16.15 -35.84 16.37
N ASP A 260 -17.20 -35.99 17.17
CA ASP A 260 -18.59 -35.92 16.74
C ASP A 260 -19.11 -34.47 16.76
N LYS A 261 -19.94 -34.12 15.79
CA LYS A 261 -20.57 -32.79 15.68
C LYS A 261 -21.96 -32.87 15.06
N ALA A 262 -22.95 -32.27 15.74
CA ALA A 262 -24.34 -32.23 15.28
C ALA A 262 -24.63 -31.05 14.31
N SER A 263 -23.73 -30.05 14.25
CA SER A 263 -23.91 -28.86 13.41
C SER A 263 -23.29 -28.95 12.01
N ILE A 264 -22.65 -30.07 11.66
CA ILE A 264 -22.19 -30.34 10.28
C ILE A 264 -23.30 -31.05 9.52
N GLN A 265 -23.24 -31.01 8.17
CA GLN A 265 -24.15 -31.76 7.34
C GLN A 265 -24.08 -33.25 7.71
N PHE A 266 -25.23 -33.81 8.07
CA PHE A 266 -25.31 -35.23 8.48
C PHE A 266 -24.98 -36.14 7.28
N SER A 267 -24.16 -37.15 7.53
CA SER A 267 -23.86 -38.21 6.58
C SER A 267 -23.88 -39.56 7.27
N GLN A 268 -24.68 -40.50 6.76
CA GLN A 268 -24.78 -41.84 7.32
C GLN A 268 -23.43 -42.60 7.26
N SER A 269 -22.60 -42.32 6.25
CA SER A 269 -21.27 -42.93 6.11
C SER A 269 -20.28 -42.51 7.21
N LEU A 270 -20.59 -41.42 7.92
CA LEU A 270 -19.80 -40.90 9.05
C LEU A 270 -20.36 -41.36 10.42
N VAL A 271 -21.35 -42.25 10.42
CA VAL A 271 -21.85 -42.91 11.62
C VAL A 271 -21.33 -44.35 11.62
N TYR A 272 -20.24 -44.60 12.33
CA TYR A 272 -19.58 -45.90 12.42
C TYR A 272 -18.88 -46.06 13.77
N GLU A 273 -18.54 -47.28 14.09
CA GLU A 273 -17.84 -47.66 15.32
C GLU A 273 -16.37 -47.24 15.25
N ILE A 274 -15.85 -46.66 16.34
CA ILE A 274 -14.43 -46.46 16.60
C ILE A 274 -14.10 -47.25 17.87
N VAL A 275 -13.10 -48.12 17.78
CA VAL A 275 -12.66 -48.96 18.91
C VAL A 275 -11.32 -48.43 19.43
N ASP A 276 -11.20 -48.21 20.74
CA ASP A 276 -9.95 -47.79 21.36
C ASP A 276 -8.96 -48.96 21.53
N LYS A 277 -7.72 -48.67 21.95
CA LYS A 277 -6.67 -49.69 22.20
C LYS A 277 -7.04 -50.70 23.32
N LYS A 278 -8.07 -50.40 24.10
CA LYS A 278 -8.56 -51.27 25.20
C LYS A 278 -9.77 -52.12 24.79
N GLY A 279 -10.24 -51.98 23.54
CA GLY A 279 -11.38 -52.72 23.04
C GLY A 279 -12.74 -52.03 23.30
N ASN A 280 -12.77 -50.80 23.78
CA ASN A 280 -14.04 -50.10 24.00
C ASN A 280 -14.54 -49.47 22.70
N SER A 281 -15.85 -49.60 22.46
CA SER A 281 -16.52 -49.12 21.26
C SER A 281 -17.14 -47.73 21.49
N TYR A 282 -16.99 -46.84 20.52
CA TYR A 282 -17.53 -45.49 20.54
C TYR A 282 -18.33 -45.19 19.26
N TYR A 283 -19.46 -44.50 19.41
CA TYR A 283 -20.33 -44.04 18.35
C TYR A 283 -20.61 -42.53 18.47
N PRO A 284 -20.95 -41.84 17.35
CA PRO A 284 -21.39 -40.46 17.43
C PRO A 284 -22.64 -40.32 18.30
N ARG A 285 -22.67 -39.29 19.14
CA ARG A 285 -23.74 -39.09 20.14
C ARG A 285 -24.98 -38.46 19.51
N VAL A 286 -26.10 -38.64 20.16
CA VAL A 286 -27.28 -37.81 19.95
C VAL A 286 -27.14 -36.52 20.78
N VAL A 287 -27.19 -35.36 20.15
CA VAL A 287 -27.04 -34.05 20.79
C VAL A 287 -28.31 -33.24 20.53
N ASN A 288 -29.02 -32.86 21.58
CA ASN A 288 -30.30 -32.12 21.50
C ASN A 288 -31.31 -32.78 20.55
N GLY A 289 -31.47 -34.12 20.65
CA GLY A 289 -32.37 -34.89 19.82
C GLY A 289 -31.94 -35.10 18.37
N LYS A 290 -30.79 -34.58 17.96
CA LYS A 290 -30.23 -34.79 16.62
C LYS A 290 -29.08 -35.78 16.67
N GLN A 291 -29.08 -36.77 15.76
CA GLN A 291 -27.95 -37.66 15.56
C GLN A 291 -26.76 -36.86 15.05
N SER A 292 -25.63 -36.92 15.74
CA SER A 292 -24.37 -36.40 15.25
C SER A 292 -23.65 -37.42 14.34
N CYS A 293 -22.65 -36.98 13.63
CA CYS A 293 -21.75 -37.85 12.89
C CYS A 293 -20.28 -37.45 13.15
N TRP A 294 -19.36 -38.39 12.88
CA TRP A 294 -17.94 -38.08 12.98
C TRP A 294 -17.51 -37.02 11.98
N ARG A 295 -16.55 -36.19 12.33
CA ARG A 295 -15.93 -35.22 11.42
C ARG A 295 -14.93 -35.86 10.46
N TRP A 296 -14.47 -37.08 10.78
CA TRP A 296 -13.50 -37.82 10.01
C TRP A 296 -14.14 -39.09 9.43
N GLY A 297 -13.72 -39.44 8.21
CA GLY A 297 -14.04 -40.72 7.61
C GLY A 297 -13.16 -41.85 8.18
N LYS A 298 -13.57 -43.09 7.97
CA LYS A 298 -12.87 -44.31 8.48
C LYS A 298 -11.37 -44.35 8.11
N GLN A 299 -11.04 -43.93 6.90
CA GLN A 299 -9.63 -43.93 6.44
C GLN A 299 -8.80 -42.93 7.27
N LYS A 300 -9.28 -41.73 7.48
CA LYS A 300 -8.59 -40.70 8.26
C LYS A 300 -8.45 -41.12 9.73
N VAL A 301 -9.43 -41.80 10.29
CA VAL A 301 -9.33 -42.33 11.65
C VAL A 301 -8.23 -43.37 11.77
N LYS A 302 -8.07 -44.24 10.75
CA LYS A 302 -6.94 -45.21 10.72
C LYS A 302 -5.60 -44.51 10.64
N GLU A 303 -5.45 -43.53 9.76
CA GLU A 303 -4.18 -42.84 9.52
C GLU A 303 -3.76 -41.96 10.70
N GLN A 304 -4.72 -41.38 11.40
CA GLN A 304 -4.48 -40.44 12.50
C GLN A 304 -4.97 -40.95 13.87
N PHE A 305 -4.96 -42.25 14.06
CA PHE A 305 -5.50 -42.88 15.28
C PHE A 305 -4.80 -42.36 16.56
N GLU A 306 -3.50 -42.09 16.51
CA GLU A 306 -2.70 -41.59 17.64
C GLU A 306 -3.06 -40.14 18.04
N GLU A 307 -3.77 -39.42 17.17
CA GLU A 307 -4.32 -38.07 17.46
C GLU A 307 -5.67 -38.15 18.19
N LEU A 308 -6.24 -39.35 18.36
CA LEU A 308 -7.50 -39.52 19.05
C LEU A 308 -7.28 -39.68 20.56
N VAL A 309 -8.11 -38.99 21.33
CA VAL A 309 -8.14 -39.09 22.78
C VAL A 309 -9.52 -39.59 23.23
N PHE A 310 -9.54 -40.71 23.92
CA PHE A 310 -10.75 -41.36 24.43
C PHE A 310 -10.94 -40.97 25.89
N LYS A 311 -11.95 -40.20 26.23
CA LYS A 311 -12.19 -39.71 27.59
C LYS A 311 -13.68 -39.53 27.86
N ASN A 312 -14.16 -39.99 29.01
CA ASN A 312 -15.56 -39.81 29.47
C ASN A 312 -16.59 -40.24 28.43
N GLY A 313 -16.44 -41.39 27.80
CA GLY A 313 -17.34 -41.93 26.79
C GLY A 313 -17.38 -41.16 25.47
N LYS A 314 -16.41 -40.28 25.23
CA LYS A 314 -16.31 -39.43 24.04
C LYS A 314 -14.97 -39.64 23.34
N VAL A 315 -14.99 -39.42 22.02
CA VAL A 315 -13.78 -39.36 21.19
C VAL A 315 -13.45 -37.91 20.88
N TYR A 316 -12.23 -37.54 21.11
CA TYR A 316 -11.70 -36.21 20.84
C TYR A 316 -10.55 -36.31 19.84
N THR A 317 -10.29 -35.23 19.13
CA THR A 317 -9.07 -35.00 18.36
C THR A 317 -8.22 -33.98 19.09
N LYS A 318 -6.89 -34.16 19.05
CA LYS A 318 -5.95 -33.13 19.48
C LYS A 318 -6.02 -31.94 18.53
N TYR A 319 -6.10 -30.75 19.09
CA TYR A 319 -6.02 -29.47 18.40
C TYR A 319 -4.80 -28.72 18.92
N TYR A 320 -3.71 -28.81 18.20
CA TYR A 320 -2.45 -28.20 18.60
C TYR A 320 -2.54 -26.68 18.51
N ARG A 321 -1.82 -26.00 19.43
CA ARG A 321 -1.70 -24.54 19.41
C ARG A 321 -1.07 -24.13 18.07
N PRO A 322 -1.75 -23.33 17.26
CA PRO A 322 -1.19 -22.91 15.99
C PRO A 322 -0.09 -21.86 16.19
N ILE A 323 0.95 -21.90 15.37
CA ILE A 323 1.91 -20.81 15.25
C ILE A 323 1.24 -19.71 14.44
N GLY A 324 0.63 -18.73 15.14
CA GLY A 324 -0.18 -17.68 14.54
C GLY A 324 -1.54 -18.18 14.02
N ILE A 325 -2.39 -17.24 13.72
CA ILE A 325 -3.74 -17.47 13.18
C ILE A 325 -3.88 -16.91 11.76
N THR A 326 -4.93 -17.27 11.08
CA THR A 326 -5.32 -16.57 9.84
C THR A 326 -5.61 -15.10 10.18
N PRO A 327 -5.03 -14.13 9.44
CA PRO A 327 -5.21 -12.71 9.70
C PRO A 327 -6.69 -12.33 9.72
N ARG A 328 -7.04 -11.41 10.60
CA ARG A 328 -8.41 -10.90 10.74
C ARG A 328 -8.48 -9.49 10.19
N SER A 329 -9.60 -9.14 9.59
CA SER A 329 -9.83 -7.79 9.04
C SER A 329 -10.04 -6.71 10.12
N LEU A 330 -10.35 -7.08 11.37
CA LEU A 330 -10.54 -6.16 12.48
C LEU A 330 -9.28 -6.08 13.34
N LEU A 331 -8.51 -5.00 13.19
CA LEU A 331 -7.31 -4.72 13.95
C LEU A 331 -7.64 -3.80 15.14
N VAL A 332 -8.45 -4.32 16.08
CA VAL A 332 -9.01 -3.53 17.19
C VAL A 332 -8.23 -3.68 18.49
N ASP A 333 -7.42 -4.72 18.63
CA ASP A 333 -6.62 -4.97 19.83
C ASP A 333 -5.46 -3.97 19.95
N ALA A 334 -5.08 -3.63 21.18
CA ALA A 334 -3.98 -2.71 21.46
C ALA A 334 -2.62 -3.20 20.92
N VAL A 335 -2.48 -4.49 20.67
CA VAL A 335 -1.25 -5.10 20.11
C VAL A 335 -0.88 -4.55 18.73
N TYR A 336 -1.85 -4.10 17.95
CA TYR A 336 -1.61 -3.45 16.63
C TYR A 336 -1.20 -1.98 16.76
N GLY A 337 -1.13 -1.44 17.97
CA GLY A 337 -0.83 -0.04 18.23
C GLY A 337 -1.98 0.92 17.89
N ARG A 338 -1.83 2.15 18.33
CA ARG A 338 -2.75 3.28 18.08
C ARG A 338 -1.93 4.50 17.67
N THR A 339 -2.58 5.56 17.21
CA THR A 339 -1.90 6.81 16.85
C THR A 339 -1.06 7.36 18.02
N GLU A 340 -1.56 7.23 19.25
CA GLU A 340 -0.83 7.62 20.47
C GLU A 340 0.50 6.85 20.60
N SER A 341 0.48 5.52 20.44
CA SER A 341 1.72 4.73 20.49
C SER A 341 2.72 5.08 19.38
N GLY A 342 2.23 5.52 18.19
CA GLY A 342 3.10 6.09 17.16
C GLY A 342 3.81 7.38 17.59
N LYS A 343 3.10 8.26 18.33
CA LYS A 343 3.68 9.47 18.93
C LYS A 343 4.69 9.13 20.02
N ASP A 344 4.39 8.14 20.87
CA ASP A 344 5.30 7.67 21.92
C ASP A 344 6.58 7.08 21.33
N ASP A 345 6.47 6.28 20.26
CA ASP A 345 7.63 5.77 19.50
C ASP A 345 8.54 6.93 19.07
N LEU A 346 7.97 7.98 18.46
CA LEU A 346 8.75 9.14 18.03
C LEU A 346 9.30 9.95 19.22
N ALA A 347 8.51 10.18 20.26
CA ALA A 347 8.94 10.92 21.44
C ALA A 347 10.12 10.25 22.14
N SER A 348 10.16 8.92 22.14
CA SER A 348 11.29 8.15 22.67
C SER A 348 12.59 8.39 21.90
N ILE A 349 12.50 8.67 20.60
CA ILE A 349 13.65 8.89 19.70
C ILE A 349 14.05 10.37 19.67
N PHE A 350 13.09 11.32 19.75
CA PHE A 350 13.33 12.74 19.50
C PHE A 350 13.21 13.65 20.73
N ARG A 351 12.77 13.16 21.89
CA ARG A 351 12.40 13.96 23.10
C ARG A 351 11.23 14.93 22.88
N ARG A 352 11.07 15.48 21.68
CA ARG A 352 9.93 16.31 21.24
C ARG A 352 9.36 15.75 19.98
N VAL A 353 8.04 15.68 19.88
CA VAL A 353 7.35 15.23 18.67
C VAL A 353 7.31 16.40 17.70
N SER A 354 7.95 16.24 16.54
CA SER A 354 8.00 17.22 15.45
C SER A 354 7.24 16.75 14.20
N PHE A 355 6.39 15.73 14.34
CA PHE A 355 5.62 15.13 13.25
C PHE A 355 4.24 14.72 13.77
N ASP A 356 3.20 15.17 13.06
CA ASP A 356 1.82 14.86 13.41
C ASP A 356 1.40 13.50 12.86
N TYR A 357 0.62 12.76 13.65
CA TYR A 357 -0.04 11.52 13.28
C TYR A 357 0.85 10.38 12.75
N PRO A 358 2.02 10.10 13.35
CA PRO A 358 2.83 8.97 12.91
C PRO A 358 2.07 7.66 13.11
N LYS A 359 2.12 6.77 12.12
CA LYS A 359 1.56 5.43 12.28
C LYS A 359 2.35 4.64 13.32
N PRO A 360 1.73 3.80 14.13
CA PRO A 360 2.44 2.97 15.11
C PRO A 360 3.26 1.88 14.40
N LYS A 361 4.47 1.68 14.87
CA LYS A 361 5.38 0.63 14.39
C LYS A 361 4.73 -0.76 14.42
N ALA A 362 3.94 -1.06 15.44
CA ALA A 362 3.26 -2.33 15.61
C ALA A 362 2.29 -2.66 14.45
N LEU A 363 1.54 -1.68 13.96
CA LEU A 363 0.67 -1.84 12.80
C LEU A 363 1.48 -2.24 11.57
N LEU A 364 2.55 -1.49 11.28
CA LEU A 364 3.35 -1.74 10.09
C LEU A 364 4.10 -3.06 10.17
N SER A 365 4.62 -3.42 11.33
CA SER A 365 5.22 -4.74 11.57
C SER A 365 4.23 -5.87 11.31
N HIS A 366 2.97 -5.71 11.75
CA HIS A 366 1.93 -6.70 11.46
C HIS A 366 1.67 -6.81 9.95
N LEU A 367 1.40 -5.69 9.26
CA LEU A 367 1.10 -5.69 7.82
C LEU A 367 2.25 -6.29 6.99
N ILE A 368 3.50 -5.90 7.28
CA ILE A 368 4.69 -6.43 6.58
C ILE A 368 4.85 -7.93 6.83
N SER A 369 4.56 -8.40 8.06
CA SER A 369 4.67 -9.83 8.41
C SER A 369 3.63 -10.72 7.72
N LEU A 370 2.57 -10.13 7.13
CA LEU A 370 1.61 -10.86 6.30
C LEU A 370 2.21 -11.35 4.98
N ASN A 371 3.34 -10.81 4.54
CA ASN A 371 4.16 -11.44 3.52
C ASN A 371 5.10 -12.45 4.20
N PRO A 372 5.05 -13.75 3.85
CA PRO A 372 5.84 -14.78 4.52
C PRO A 372 7.33 -14.75 4.17
N ASN A 373 7.74 -14.00 3.13
CA ASN A 373 9.14 -13.88 2.72
C ASN A 373 9.92 -13.00 3.71
N LYS A 374 10.79 -13.62 4.51
CA LYS A 374 11.63 -12.93 5.48
C LYS A 374 12.83 -12.19 4.87
N SER A 375 13.03 -12.31 3.57
CA SER A 375 14.08 -11.60 2.80
C SER A 375 13.45 -10.60 1.81
N SER A 376 12.18 -10.22 2.03
CA SER A 376 11.40 -9.35 1.16
C SER A 376 12.00 -7.94 1.03
N LEU A 377 11.75 -7.33 -0.12
CA LEU A 377 12.00 -5.92 -0.38
C LEU A 377 10.73 -5.12 -0.13
N ILE A 378 10.79 -4.18 0.82
CA ILE A 378 9.69 -3.33 1.22
C ILE A 378 9.88 -1.92 0.66
N LEU A 379 8.86 -1.38 -0.01
CA LEU A 379 8.83 -0.01 -0.52
C LEU A 379 7.75 0.80 0.21
N ASP A 380 8.12 1.99 0.67
CA ASP A 380 7.18 3.00 1.15
C ASP A 380 7.51 4.34 0.50
N PHE A 381 6.65 4.78 -0.40
CA PHE A 381 6.87 6.04 -1.13
C PHE A 381 6.07 7.23 -0.58
N PHE A 382 5.51 7.08 0.62
CA PHE A 382 4.99 8.14 1.49
C PHE A 382 5.54 7.96 2.90
N ALA A 383 6.86 7.85 3.03
CA ALA A 383 7.52 7.35 4.24
C ALA A 383 7.28 8.20 5.51
N GLY A 384 6.93 9.48 5.36
CA GLY A 384 6.65 10.37 6.47
C GLY A 384 7.78 10.38 7.50
N SER A 385 7.48 9.96 8.71
CA SER A 385 8.49 9.87 9.78
C SER A 385 9.43 8.66 9.70
N GLY A 386 9.32 7.79 8.67
CA GLY A 386 10.15 6.59 8.52
C GLY A 386 9.72 5.40 9.39
N THR A 387 8.45 5.31 9.74
CA THR A 387 7.93 4.22 10.58
C THR A 387 8.08 2.85 9.91
N THR A 388 7.89 2.76 8.60
CA THR A 388 8.06 1.53 7.82
C THR A 388 9.49 0.99 7.96
N GLY A 389 10.51 1.85 7.83
CA GLY A 389 11.90 1.45 8.05
C GLY A 389 12.15 0.91 9.45
N HIS A 390 11.61 1.58 10.47
CA HIS A 390 11.72 1.11 11.86
C HIS A 390 11.03 -0.25 12.06
N ALA A 391 9.86 -0.47 11.47
CA ALA A 391 9.13 -1.74 11.54
C ALA A 391 9.91 -2.89 10.88
N VAL A 392 10.54 -2.65 9.73
CA VAL A 392 11.39 -3.64 9.06
C VAL A 392 12.59 -4.05 9.91
N LEU A 393 13.31 -3.07 10.48
CA LEU A 393 14.46 -3.32 11.35
C LEU A 393 14.06 -4.14 12.59
N GLU A 394 12.92 -3.81 13.20
CA GLU A 394 12.40 -4.56 14.35
C GLU A 394 12.00 -5.98 13.98
N LEU A 395 11.33 -6.19 12.85
CA LEU A 395 10.98 -7.53 12.38
C LEU A 395 12.22 -8.38 12.14
N ASN A 396 13.24 -7.84 11.46
CA ASN A 396 14.49 -8.54 11.21
C ASN A 396 15.16 -8.99 12.53
N ARG A 397 15.22 -8.09 13.52
CA ARG A 397 15.74 -8.43 14.86
C ARG A 397 14.93 -9.52 15.53
N LYS A 398 13.60 -9.46 15.42
CA LYS A 398 12.68 -10.36 16.12
C LYS A 398 12.69 -11.78 15.57
N ASP A 399 12.76 -11.93 14.24
CA ASP A 399 12.57 -13.21 13.55
C ASP A 399 13.78 -13.69 12.74
N GLY A 400 14.92 -12.97 12.83
CA GLY A 400 16.14 -13.28 12.09
C GLY A 400 16.02 -13.05 10.58
N GLY A 401 15.04 -12.24 10.13
CA GLY A 401 14.83 -11.94 8.72
C GLY A 401 15.90 -11.02 8.13
N GLN A 402 15.94 -10.96 6.82
CA GLN A 402 16.86 -10.13 6.03
C GLN A 402 16.10 -9.19 5.08
N ARG A 403 14.97 -8.66 5.55
CA ARG A 403 14.15 -7.71 4.79
C ARG A 403 14.92 -6.43 4.56
N LYS A 404 14.79 -5.87 3.36
CA LYS A 404 15.33 -4.55 3.02
C LYS A 404 14.19 -3.56 2.82
N PHE A 405 14.44 -2.29 3.11
CA PHE A 405 13.48 -1.25 2.79
C PHE A 405 14.06 -0.20 1.83
N ILE A 406 13.17 0.36 1.01
CA ILE A 406 13.35 1.58 0.25
C ILE A 406 12.26 2.54 0.71
N LEU A 407 12.65 3.71 1.21
CA LEU A 407 11.75 4.78 1.60
C LEU A 407 11.88 5.94 0.63
N CYS A 408 10.76 6.57 0.24
CA CYS A 408 10.78 7.81 -0.50
C CYS A 408 10.03 8.87 0.31
N GLN A 409 10.64 10.05 0.49
CA GLN A 409 10.06 11.15 1.24
C GLN A 409 10.35 12.51 0.57
N LEU A 410 9.29 13.23 0.26
CA LEU A 410 9.39 14.63 -0.14
C LEU A 410 9.91 15.47 1.04
N ASN A 411 10.89 16.33 0.77
CA ASN A 411 11.43 17.19 1.83
C ASN A 411 10.58 18.46 2.01
N GLU A 412 9.35 18.28 2.45
CA GLU A 412 8.42 19.37 2.74
C GLU A 412 8.82 20.10 4.04
N LYS A 413 8.93 21.42 3.99
CA LYS A 413 9.23 22.26 5.14
C LYS A 413 7.93 22.64 5.86
N THR A 414 7.96 22.55 7.18
CA THR A 414 6.87 23.00 8.05
C THR A 414 7.43 23.89 9.17
N ASP A 415 6.56 24.54 9.93
CA ASP A 415 6.99 25.36 11.09
C ASP A 415 7.81 24.56 12.11
N THR A 416 7.53 23.25 12.23
CA THR A 416 8.24 22.36 13.16
C THR A 416 9.43 21.64 12.53
N THR A 417 9.55 21.65 11.23
CA THR A 417 10.64 21.01 10.46
C THR A 417 11.24 22.00 9.44
N PRO A 418 12.01 22.99 9.87
CA PRO A 418 12.51 24.08 9.03
C PRO A 418 13.45 23.60 7.91
N ASN A 419 14.16 22.48 8.09
CA ASN A 419 15.00 21.87 7.04
C ASN A 419 14.20 20.86 6.19
N GLY A 420 12.93 20.60 6.53
CA GLY A 420 12.03 19.66 5.87
C GLY A 420 11.93 18.31 6.59
N ILE A 421 10.80 17.62 6.37
CA ILE A 421 10.46 16.36 7.05
C ILE A 421 11.53 15.29 6.82
N ALA A 422 12.02 15.14 5.57
CA ALA A 422 13.02 14.13 5.25
C ALA A 422 14.32 14.33 6.05
N TYR A 423 14.80 15.57 6.18
CA TYR A 423 16.04 15.89 6.89
C TYR A 423 15.85 15.93 8.42
N ASP A 424 14.75 16.53 8.91
CA ASP A 424 14.57 16.75 10.34
C ASP A 424 13.98 15.55 11.07
N VAL A 425 13.23 14.70 10.37
CA VAL A 425 12.53 13.56 10.99
C VAL A 425 13.04 12.25 10.44
N THR A 426 12.82 11.97 9.13
CA THR A 426 13.03 10.63 8.54
C THR A 426 14.49 10.16 8.68
N THR A 427 15.45 10.97 8.20
CA THR A 427 16.88 10.62 8.28
C THR A 427 17.35 10.51 9.72
N LYS A 428 16.96 11.46 10.57
CA LYS A 428 17.39 11.47 11.98
C LYS A 428 16.81 10.28 12.77
N ARG A 429 15.55 9.89 12.51
CA ARG A 429 14.97 8.68 13.10
C ARG A 429 15.80 7.46 12.74
N LEU A 430 16.03 7.23 11.42
CA LEU A 430 16.79 6.08 10.94
C LEU A 430 18.20 6.08 11.51
N LYS A 431 18.91 7.22 11.46
CA LYS A 431 20.27 7.34 12.01
C LYS A 431 20.30 6.91 13.48
N ARG A 432 19.40 7.45 14.31
CA ARG A 432 19.36 7.18 15.74
C ARG A 432 19.09 5.72 16.07
N ILE A 433 18.09 5.11 15.46
CA ILE A 433 17.73 3.72 15.75
C ILE A 433 18.72 2.71 15.17
N MET A 434 19.38 3.04 14.06
CA MET A 434 20.35 2.13 13.42
C MET A 434 21.74 2.21 14.04
N THR A 435 22.17 3.41 14.51
CA THR A 435 23.53 3.61 15.01
C THR A 435 23.62 3.94 16.49
N GLY A 436 22.51 4.23 17.16
CA GLY A 436 22.48 4.73 18.55
C GLY A 436 22.97 6.17 18.70
N LYS A 437 23.20 6.90 17.59
CA LYS A 437 23.75 8.27 17.60
C LYS A 437 23.01 9.15 16.60
N CYS A 438 22.97 10.45 16.91
CA CYS A 438 22.55 11.48 15.96
C CYS A 438 23.65 11.80 14.96
N TYR A 439 23.37 12.62 13.94
CA TYR A 439 24.38 13.09 12.97
C TYR A 439 25.43 14.01 13.62
N ASP A 440 25.06 14.71 14.69
CA ASP A 440 25.97 15.55 15.52
C ASP A 440 26.76 14.73 16.57
N GLY A 441 26.63 13.41 16.57
CA GLY A 441 27.28 12.52 17.53
C GLY A 441 26.53 12.32 18.85
N THR A 442 25.44 13.07 19.12
CA THR A 442 24.65 12.94 20.35
C THR A 442 24.02 11.55 20.46
N ALA A 443 24.20 10.89 21.60
CA ALA A 443 23.67 9.56 21.91
C ALA A 443 22.69 9.53 23.09
N ASP A 444 22.34 10.69 23.67
CA ASP A 444 21.43 10.77 24.80
C ASP A 444 20.00 11.02 24.33
N PHE A 445 19.24 9.94 24.12
CA PHE A 445 17.79 9.97 23.87
C PHE A 445 17.12 8.75 24.51
N PRO A 446 15.83 8.83 24.92
CA PRO A 446 15.19 7.79 25.73
C PRO A 446 15.23 6.39 25.10
N TRP A 447 15.03 6.27 23.80
CA TRP A 447 14.98 4.99 23.08
C TRP A 447 16.24 4.13 23.29
N ILE A 448 17.45 4.74 23.25
CA ILE A 448 18.72 4.00 23.40
C ILE A 448 18.95 3.43 24.80
N LYS A 449 18.20 3.94 25.81
CA LYS A 449 18.30 3.43 27.19
C LYS A 449 17.65 2.07 27.37
N THR A 450 16.72 1.73 26.49
CA THR A 450 15.91 0.49 26.56
C THR A 450 16.05 -0.40 25.33
N ASN A 451 16.77 0.07 24.29
CA ASN A 451 16.93 -0.66 23.03
C ASN A 451 18.39 -0.61 22.58
N GLU A 452 18.82 -1.71 21.93
CA GLU A 452 20.08 -1.78 21.21
C GLU A 452 19.90 -1.19 19.80
N PRO A 453 20.90 -0.51 19.24
CA PRO A 453 20.89 -0.10 17.82
C PRO A 453 20.74 -1.29 16.88
N TYR A 454 20.03 -1.10 15.77
CA TYR A 454 19.80 -2.19 14.81
C TYR A 454 21.04 -2.58 14.01
N GLY A 455 21.93 -1.64 13.70
CA GLY A 455 23.28 -1.92 13.17
C GLY A 455 23.38 -2.07 11.65
N ASP A 456 22.31 -1.90 10.90
CA ASP A 456 22.33 -1.96 9.43
C ASP A 456 22.83 -0.64 8.79
N ASN A 457 23.07 -0.67 7.48
CA ASN A 457 23.57 0.45 6.69
C ASN A 457 22.44 1.22 6.03
N LEU A 458 22.62 2.52 5.80
CA LEU A 458 21.67 3.36 5.07
C LEU A 458 22.38 4.12 3.94
N GLU A 459 21.90 3.90 2.72
CA GLU A 459 22.23 4.73 1.56
C GLU A 459 21.12 5.78 1.40
N VAL A 460 21.52 7.07 1.43
CA VAL A 460 20.62 8.19 1.19
C VAL A 460 20.93 8.80 -0.16
N THR A 461 19.90 8.93 -0.99
CA THR A 461 19.96 9.59 -2.28
C THR A 461 18.93 10.71 -2.35
N GLU A 462 19.15 11.65 -3.24
CA GLU A 462 18.25 12.76 -3.54
C GLU A 462 17.87 12.73 -5.02
N ILE A 463 16.67 13.15 -5.34
CA ILE A 463 16.30 13.39 -6.73
C ILE A 463 16.91 14.71 -7.18
N ASP A 464 17.75 14.63 -8.19
CA ASP A 464 18.36 15.77 -8.84
C ASP A 464 17.95 15.81 -10.32
N ARG A 465 18.24 16.90 -11.01
CA ARG A 465 17.83 17.12 -12.39
C ARG A 465 18.99 17.62 -13.26
N VAL A 466 19.00 17.16 -14.50
CA VAL A 466 19.92 17.65 -15.53
C VAL A 466 19.15 17.90 -16.83
N PHE A 467 19.41 19.03 -17.46
CA PHE A 467 18.74 19.38 -18.72
C PHE A 467 19.37 18.64 -19.89
N ASN A 468 18.53 18.18 -20.82
CA ASN A 468 18.97 17.47 -22.03
C ASN A 468 19.66 18.36 -23.05
N ALA A 469 19.37 19.68 -23.03
CA ALA A 469 19.98 20.66 -23.91
C ALA A 469 21.05 21.45 -23.16
N GLU A 470 22.20 21.58 -23.78
CA GLU A 470 23.41 22.33 -23.39
C GLU A 470 23.32 23.11 -22.09
N ALA A 471 23.90 22.53 -21.08
CA ALA A 471 23.84 23.00 -19.74
C ALA A 471 24.48 24.36 -19.58
N THR A 472 23.78 25.25 -18.93
CA THR A 472 24.38 26.37 -18.19
C THR A 472 25.47 25.93 -17.23
N THR A 473 25.63 24.63 -16.97
CA THR A 473 26.64 24.01 -16.11
C THR A 473 27.73 23.23 -16.86
N GLY A 474 27.63 23.04 -18.18
CA GLY A 474 28.56 22.26 -18.98
C GLY A 474 28.61 20.74 -18.71
N LYS A 475 27.65 20.21 -17.90
CA LYS A 475 27.56 18.78 -17.58
C LYS A 475 26.42 18.12 -18.31
N THR A 476 26.69 16.97 -18.93
CA THR A 476 25.68 16.14 -19.58
C THR A 476 25.05 15.15 -18.57
N PRO A 477 23.90 14.55 -18.88
CA PRO A 477 23.34 13.45 -18.08
C PRO A 477 24.34 12.32 -17.86
N PHE A 478 25.19 12.06 -18.82
CA PHE A 478 26.20 10.99 -18.78
C PHE A 478 27.34 11.27 -17.79
N ASP A 479 27.58 12.55 -17.48
CA ASP A 479 28.62 12.97 -16.53
C ASP A 479 28.15 12.90 -15.08
N VAL A 480 26.81 13.03 -14.84
CA VAL A 480 26.25 13.17 -13.49
C VAL A 480 25.54 11.92 -12.97
N ILE A 481 25.03 11.07 -13.86
CA ILE A 481 24.36 9.84 -13.46
C ILE A 481 25.40 8.81 -12.98
N ASP A 482 25.24 8.37 -11.72
CA ASP A 482 26.01 7.26 -11.14
C ASP A 482 25.22 5.95 -11.37
N GLU A 483 25.67 5.18 -12.34
CA GLU A 483 25.06 3.90 -12.72
C GLU A 483 25.02 2.88 -11.58
N THR A 484 25.91 2.98 -10.61
CA THR A 484 25.97 2.07 -9.46
C THR A 484 24.74 2.20 -8.56
N LEU A 485 24.10 3.38 -8.54
CA LEU A 485 22.84 3.61 -7.82
C LEU A 485 21.64 2.87 -8.44
N TYR A 486 21.81 2.36 -9.65
CA TYR A 486 20.81 1.58 -10.39
C TYR A 486 21.20 0.10 -10.53
N GLY A 487 22.18 -0.35 -9.72
CA GLY A 487 22.61 -1.75 -9.70
C GLY A 487 23.52 -2.16 -10.86
N GLN A 488 24.02 -1.19 -11.64
CA GLN A 488 24.97 -1.43 -12.71
C GLN A 488 26.41 -1.40 -12.19
N GLN A 489 27.29 -2.18 -12.82
CA GLN A 489 28.72 -1.98 -12.65
C GLN A 489 29.15 -0.75 -13.47
N PRO A 490 30.24 -0.05 -13.06
CA PRO A 490 30.76 1.05 -13.85
C PRO A 490 31.01 0.63 -15.30
N PHE A 491 30.50 1.41 -16.25
CA PHE A 491 30.70 1.13 -17.67
C PHE A 491 32.17 1.31 -18.08
N THR A 492 32.65 0.45 -18.97
CA THR A 492 34.02 0.51 -19.49
C THR A 492 34.19 1.64 -20.50
N THR A 493 33.12 1.99 -21.21
CA THR A 493 33.14 3.05 -22.22
C THR A 493 31.99 4.03 -22.03
N MET A 494 32.21 5.29 -22.37
CA MET A 494 31.19 6.34 -22.36
C MET A 494 30.04 6.00 -23.32
N ARG A 495 30.31 5.31 -24.42
CA ARG A 495 29.27 4.89 -25.37
C ARG A 495 28.25 3.93 -24.74
N GLU A 496 28.73 2.93 -24.02
CA GLU A 496 27.85 1.98 -23.32
C GLU A 496 26.98 2.72 -22.28
N LYS A 497 27.54 3.67 -21.55
CA LYS A 497 26.81 4.49 -20.60
C LYS A 497 25.74 5.34 -21.28
N ILE A 498 26.06 5.97 -22.41
CA ILE A 498 25.09 6.76 -23.20
C ILE A 498 23.93 5.89 -23.66
N GLU A 499 24.21 4.74 -24.26
CA GLU A 499 23.20 3.81 -24.75
C GLU A 499 22.27 3.36 -23.60
N TRP A 500 22.86 3.01 -22.45
CA TRP A 500 22.11 2.58 -21.28
C TRP A 500 21.22 3.70 -20.70
N VAL A 501 21.76 4.92 -20.53
CA VAL A 501 20.98 6.06 -20.01
C VAL A 501 19.83 6.38 -20.95
N CYS A 502 20.07 6.50 -22.26
CA CYS A 502 19.02 6.80 -23.24
C CYS A 502 17.91 5.75 -23.21
N GLN A 503 18.28 4.47 -23.15
CA GLN A 503 17.28 3.40 -23.13
C GLN A 503 16.46 3.38 -21.85
N HIS A 504 17.09 3.41 -20.67
CA HIS A 504 16.42 3.14 -19.41
C HIS A 504 15.65 4.35 -18.88
N PHE A 505 16.23 5.55 -18.97
CA PHE A 505 15.56 6.75 -18.47
C PHE A 505 14.37 7.17 -19.33
N GLN A 506 14.48 7.05 -20.67
CA GLN A 506 13.32 7.29 -21.54
C GLN A 506 12.18 6.28 -21.30
N HIS A 507 12.52 5.00 -21.10
CA HIS A 507 11.53 3.98 -20.79
C HIS A 507 10.84 4.24 -19.45
N ALA A 508 11.60 4.63 -18.42
CA ALA A 508 11.06 4.94 -17.10
C ALA A 508 10.17 6.18 -17.12
N GLN A 509 10.55 7.23 -17.86
CA GLN A 509 9.72 8.44 -18.03
C GLN A 509 8.37 8.15 -18.70
N LYS A 510 8.33 7.24 -19.66
CA LYS A 510 7.13 6.84 -20.39
C LYS A 510 6.38 5.67 -19.76
N ALA A 511 6.78 5.21 -18.58
CA ALA A 511 6.26 3.99 -17.99
C ALA A 511 4.75 4.06 -17.64
N VAL A 512 4.21 5.25 -17.38
CA VAL A 512 2.77 5.45 -17.15
C VAL A 512 2.01 5.40 -18.47
N GLU A 513 2.54 5.99 -19.54
CA GLU A 513 1.91 6.04 -20.86
C GLU A 513 1.94 4.68 -21.57
N ASN A 514 3.00 3.90 -21.34
CA ASN A 514 3.25 2.61 -21.99
C ASN A 514 2.85 1.41 -21.12
N ASP A 515 1.89 1.57 -20.19
CA ASP A 515 1.40 0.43 -19.40
C ASP A 515 0.57 -0.53 -20.28
N SER A 516 1.26 -1.44 -20.96
CA SER A 516 0.67 -2.44 -21.87
C SER A 516 -0.34 -3.36 -21.17
N ASP A 517 -0.22 -3.56 -19.87
CA ASP A 517 -1.16 -4.34 -19.07
C ASP A 517 -2.48 -3.59 -18.83
N TRP A 518 -2.43 -2.27 -18.78
CA TRP A 518 -3.60 -1.41 -18.75
C TRP A 518 -4.38 -1.45 -20.06
N GLU A 519 -3.69 -1.28 -21.19
CA GLU A 519 -4.26 -1.37 -22.54
C GLU A 519 -4.92 -2.74 -22.80
N LYS A 520 -4.32 -3.83 -22.30
CA LYS A 520 -4.85 -5.17 -22.44
C LYS A 520 -6.12 -5.36 -21.59
N ARG A 521 -6.14 -4.88 -20.34
CA ARG A 521 -7.32 -4.96 -19.47
C ARG A 521 -8.48 -4.12 -19.97
N LYS A 522 -8.20 -2.93 -20.49
CA LYS A 522 -9.20 -2.07 -21.10
C LYS A 522 -9.88 -2.80 -22.27
N ARG A 523 -9.12 -3.51 -23.09
CA ARG A 523 -9.65 -4.34 -24.18
C ARG A 523 -10.48 -5.52 -23.65
N ASP A 524 -10.02 -6.20 -22.60
CA ASP A 524 -10.73 -7.34 -22.00
C ASP A 524 -12.04 -6.90 -21.32
N LEU A 525 -12.07 -5.72 -20.67
CA LEU A 525 -13.27 -5.10 -20.13
C LEU A 525 -14.25 -4.67 -21.23
N ASP A 526 -13.76 -4.05 -22.31
CA ASP A 526 -14.58 -3.68 -23.47
C ASP A 526 -15.17 -4.92 -24.19
N HIS A 527 -14.47 -6.05 -24.18
CA HIS A 527 -14.99 -7.32 -24.69
C HIS A 527 -16.02 -7.97 -23.77
N ALA A 528 -15.81 -7.93 -22.42
CA ALA A 528 -16.75 -8.48 -21.45
C ALA A 528 -18.06 -7.67 -21.35
N THR A 529 -18.05 -6.38 -21.69
CA THR A 529 -19.25 -5.54 -21.73
C THR A 529 -20.02 -5.66 -23.05
N ARG A 530 -19.47 -6.32 -24.07
CA ARG A 530 -20.11 -6.57 -25.37
C ARG A 530 -20.62 -8.01 -25.54
N SER A 531 -20.33 -8.89 -24.61
CA SER A 531 -20.88 -10.24 -24.50
C SER A 531 -21.97 -10.30 -23.42
#